data_853d7c8b03a6c55c5567443250aa62b7
#
_entry.id   853d7c8b03a6c55c5567443250aa62b7
#
_cell.length_a   1.000
_cell.length_b   1.000
_cell.length_c   1.000
_cell.angle_alpha   90.00
_cell.angle_beta   90.00
_cell.angle_gamma   90.00
#
_symmetry.space_group_name_H-M   'P 1'
#
loop_
_entity.id
_entity.type
_entity.pdbx_description
1 polymer ?
#
loop_
_entity_poly.entity_id
_entity_poly.type
_entity_poly.pdbx_seq_one_letter_code
_entity_poly.pdbx_strand_id
1 'polypeptide(L)'
;MEVVQQKKGHPKGLYLLFFTEMWERFSYYGMRAILILYLTKKFIEGGLGMDEKYAMLLYGYFTGFVYFTPLIGGWLADRYLGKRLAVMIGGVTMMLGQFTLFGLNSTTGLYIGLLLLIIGNGFFKPNISTLVGGLYKDGDSRRDAAFTIFYMGINLGAMIAPLVIGVVTDNMFATTNEDGSIAYGYRYGFLVSGIGMLLGQVIFNLLGTKYLGDLGTKPVGAVSDTEVAKVQKSINPETGKELDEKDEKQRISVIFILLIFAVFFWAGFEQAGSSLSLYTDKYIDRSIGSFEIPTSWFQSVNPLFIVTLAPLFTLFWASPIGRRLTTPVKMGVGMIILGVGFLFMIGAVAERSANGDVDDVNNKAALMWLIMTYLLHTIGELCISPVGLSVVTKLSPPKLASVLMAVWMLSSFFANIVGGYIASYVETMGAGEVFKYIAGFVSVCGVLLILLNRVILKLMHGVK
;
A
#
# COMPACT_ATOMS: atom_id res chain seq x y z
N MET A 1 15.20 -42.55 -14.70
CA MET A 1 15.03 -41.07 -14.56
C MET A 1 13.91 -40.67 -15.48
N GLU A 2 12.68 -40.55 -14.96
CA GLU A 2 11.56 -39.96 -15.72
C GLU A 2 11.85 -38.47 -15.90
N VAL A 3 12.02 -38.06 -17.15
CA VAL A 3 12.08 -36.67 -17.53
C VAL A 3 10.68 -36.12 -17.31
N VAL A 4 10.44 -35.49 -16.15
CA VAL A 4 9.21 -34.75 -15.86
C VAL A 4 9.14 -33.65 -16.91
N GLN A 5 8.28 -33.83 -17.92
CA GLN A 5 7.97 -32.78 -18.90
C GLN A 5 7.48 -31.56 -18.12
N GLN A 6 8.31 -30.53 -18.02
CA GLN A 6 7.90 -29.23 -17.50
C GLN A 6 6.75 -28.72 -18.38
N LYS A 7 5.54 -28.67 -17.82
CA LYS A 7 4.39 -28.05 -18.49
C LYS A 7 4.76 -26.61 -18.86
N LYS A 8 4.83 -26.32 -20.15
CA LYS A 8 5.02 -24.95 -20.66
C LYS A 8 3.80 -24.10 -20.24
N GLY A 9 4.04 -23.03 -19.48
CA GLY A 9 3.04 -22.05 -19.06
C GLY A 9 2.61 -22.13 -17.58
N HIS A 10 1.91 -21.12 -17.14
CA HIS A 10 1.37 -21.01 -15.78
C HIS A 10 0.03 -21.76 -15.63
N PRO A 11 -0.31 -22.29 -14.44
CA PRO A 11 -1.61 -22.90 -14.19
C PRO A 11 -2.73 -21.87 -14.31
N LYS A 12 -3.91 -22.29 -14.81
CA LYS A 12 -5.08 -21.40 -14.98
C LYS A 12 -5.55 -20.78 -13.66
N GLY A 13 -5.28 -21.43 -12.52
CA GLY A 13 -5.50 -20.89 -11.18
C GLY A 13 -4.79 -19.56 -10.93
N LEU A 14 -3.60 -19.33 -11.53
CA LEU A 14 -2.90 -18.05 -11.41
C LEU A 14 -3.72 -16.89 -11.99
N TYR A 15 -4.30 -17.06 -13.16
CA TYR A 15 -5.12 -16.03 -13.81
C TYR A 15 -6.41 -15.77 -13.04
N LEU A 16 -7.01 -16.83 -12.47
CA LEU A 16 -8.15 -16.69 -11.57
C LEU A 16 -7.79 -15.79 -10.38
N LEU A 17 -6.68 -16.08 -9.70
CA LEU A 17 -6.23 -15.30 -8.53
C LEU A 17 -5.80 -13.88 -8.93
N PHE A 18 -5.17 -13.71 -10.10
CA PHE A 18 -4.83 -12.41 -10.67
C PHE A 18 -6.07 -11.51 -10.83
N PHE A 19 -7.13 -12.01 -11.51
CA PHE A 19 -8.34 -11.22 -11.71
C PHE A 19 -9.11 -10.97 -10.42
N THR A 20 -9.12 -11.94 -9.50
CA THR A 20 -9.76 -11.78 -8.19
C THR A 20 -9.08 -10.69 -7.38
N GLU A 21 -7.73 -10.69 -7.33
CA GLU A 21 -6.95 -9.65 -6.65
C GLU A 21 -7.09 -8.30 -7.35
N MET A 22 -7.03 -8.26 -8.68
CA MET A 22 -7.21 -7.03 -9.45
C MET A 22 -8.52 -6.34 -9.11
N TRP A 23 -9.64 -7.07 -9.06
CA TRP A 23 -10.94 -6.52 -8.71
C TRP A 23 -11.03 -6.10 -7.24
N GLU A 24 -10.40 -6.84 -6.34
CA GLU A 24 -10.32 -6.44 -4.93
C GLU A 24 -9.50 -5.17 -4.77
N ARG A 25 -8.34 -5.06 -5.45
CA ARG A 25 -7.54 -3.84 -5.46
C ARG A 25 -8.29 -2.67 -6.09
N PHE A 26 -9.02 -2.91 -7.17
CA PHE A 26 -9.94 -1.91 -7.75
C PHE A 26 -10.94 -1.41 -6.70
N SER A 27 -11.58 -2.30 -5.97
CA SER A 27 -12.52 -1.94 -4.90
C SER A 27 -11.87 -1.10 -3.80
N TYR A 28 -10.73 -1.53 -3.29
CA TYR A 28 -10.04 -0.87 -2.19
C TYR A 28 -9.47 0.49 -2.58
N TYR A 29 -8.70 0.55 -3.69
CA TYR A 29 -8.07 1.81 -4.11
C TYR A 29 -9.07 2.81 -4.69
N GLY A 30 -10.16 2.34 -5.30
CA GLY A 30 -11.25 3.19 -5.75
C GLY A 30 -11.95 3.90 -4.59
N MET A 31 -12.33 3.16 -3.56
CA MET A 31 -12.89 3.73 -2.33
C MET A 31 -11.88 4.66 -1.65
N ARG A 32 -10.63 4.22 -1.49
CA ARG A 32 -9.58 4.98 -0.82
C ARG A 32 -9.32 6.34 -1.49
N ALA A 33 -9.38 6.40 -2.83
CA ALA A 33 -9.11 7.62 -3.60
C ALA A 33 -10.11 8.76 -3.34
N ILE A 34 -11.32 8.42 -2.91
CA ILE A 34 -12.39 9.39 -2.63
C ILE A 34 -12.69 9.52 -1.13
N LEU A 35 -12.17 8.62 -0.28
CA LEU A 35 -12.59 8.53 1.13
C LEU A 35 -12.35 9.84 1.87
N ILE A 36 -11.15 10.42 1.79
CA ILE A 36 -10.84 11.65 2.54
C ILE A 36 -11.68 12.83 2.05
N LEU A 37 -11.96 12.91 0.74
CA LEU A 37 -12.84 13.92 0.16
C LEU A 37 -14.27 13.75 0.64
N TYR A 38 -14.79 12.52 0.64
CA TYR A 38 -16.11 12.19 1.17
C TYR A 38 -16.25 12.55 2.65
N LEU A 39 -15.21 12.35 3.46
CA LEU A 39 -15.23 12.70 4.88
C LEU A 39 -15.33 14.21 5.10
N THR A 40 -14.57 15.00 4.32
CA THR A 40 -14.35 16.44 4.60
C THR A 40 -15.27 17.39 3.81
N LYS A 41 -15.69 17.04 2.59
CA LYS A 41 -16.64 17.84 1.82
C LYS A 41 -17.95 18.01 2.57
N LYS A 42 -18.57 19.20 2.46
CA LYS A 42 -19.84 19.51 3.09
C LYS A 42 -20.95 18.56 2.63
N PHE A 43 -21.98 18.42 3.44
CA PHE A 43 -23.12 17.55 3.11
C PHE A 43 -23.79 17.95 1.79
N ILE A 44 -23.93 19.25 1.54
CA ILE A 44 -24.46 19.79 0.28
C ILE A 44 -23.57 19.46 -0.92
N GLU A 45 -22.26 19.25 -0.71
CA GLU A 45 -21.29 18.86 -1.71
C GLU A 45 -21.16 17.31 -1.85
N GLY A 46 -22.05 16.55 -1.21
CA GLY A 46 -22.07 15.07 -1.27
C GLY A 46 -21.15 14.37 -0.28
N GLY A 47 -20.52 15.10 0.63
CA GLY A 47 -19.66 14.57 1.71
C GLY A 47 -20.38 14.46 3.05
N LEU A 48 -19.59 14.22 4.12
CA LEU A 48 -20.10 14.14 5.49
C LEU A 48 -19.83 15.40 6.34
N GLY A 49 -19.06 16.36 5.84
CA GLY A 49 -18.75 17.62 6.52
C GLY A 49 -17.97 17.43 7.83
N MET A 50 -17.15 16.39 7.92
CA MET A 50 -16.34 16.15 9.10
C MET A 50 -15.20 17.16 9.20
N ASP A 51 -14.85 17.50 10.42
CA ASP A 51 -13.65 18.25 10.73
C ASP A 51 -12.40 17.57 10.13
N GLU A 52 -11.52 18.37 9.48
CA GLU A 52 -10.39 17.83 8.72
C GLU A 52 -9.43 17.05 9.62
N LYS A 53 -9.16 17.54 10.82
CA LYS A 53 -8.29 16.86 11.79
C LYS A 53 -8.85 15.49 12.16
N TYR A 54 -10.16 15.44 12.44
CA TYR A 54 -10.81 14.17 12.75
C TYR A 54 -10.83 13.22 11.56
N ALA A 55 -11.12 13.72 10.37
CA ALA A 55 -11.12 12.94 9.13
C ALA A 55 -9.73 12.33 8.83
N MET A 56 -8.65 13.08 9.04
CA MET A 56 -7.28 12.60 8.86
C MET A 56 -6.93 11.48 9.85
N LEU A 57 -7.32 11.64 11.12
CA LEU A 57 -7.12 10.59 12.14
C LEU A 57 -7.92 9.33 11.79
N LEU A 58 -9.20 9.48 11.44
CA LEU A 58 -10.05 8.36 11.03
C LEU A 58 -9.48 7.62 9.82
N TYR A 59 -9.02 8.37 8.80
CA TYR A 59 -8.37 7.80 7.63
C TYR A 59 -7.11 7.00 8.01
N GLY A 60 -6.24 7.56 8.86
CA GLY A 60 -5.04 6.90 9.34
C GLY A 60 -5.33 5.63 10.14
N TYR A 61 -6.31 5.66 11.04
CA TYR A 61 -6.75 4.47 11.78
C TYR A 61 -7.36 3.42 10.85
N PHE A 62 -8.24 3.81 9.95
CA PHE A 62 -8.84 2.89 8.98
C PHE A 62 -7.78 2.17 8.15
N THR A 63 -6.92 2.93 7.47
CA THR A 63 -5.86 2.38 6.62
C THR A 63 -4.85 1.57 7.43
N GLY A 64 -4.54 2.00 8.65
CA GLY A 64 -3.69 1.23 9.57
C GLY A 64 -4.29 -0.14 9.90
N PHE A 65 -5.52 -0.19 10.38
CA PHE A 65 -6.15 -1.46 10.76
C PHE A 65 -6.34 -2.43 9.58
N VAL A 66 -6.47 -1.94 8.36
CA VAL A 66 -6.43 -2.76 7.13
C VAL A 66 -5.11 -3.56 7.01
N TYR A 67 -3.99 -3.04 7.54
CA TYR A 67 -2.71 -3.75 7.57
C TYR A 67 -2.49 -4.59 8.85
N PHE A 68 -3.25 -4.35 9.90
CA PHE A 68 -3.18 -5.12 11.13
C PHE A 68 -4.00 -6.41 11.08
N THR A 69 -5.23 -6.34 10.60
CA THR A 69 -6.18 -7.47 10.60
C THR A 69 -5.76 -8.69 9.77
N PRO A 70 -4.91 -8.59 8.72
CA PRO A 70 -4.35 -9.74 8.03
C PRO A 70 -3.61 -10.74 8.93
N LEU A 71 -3.02 -10.30 10.04
CA LEU A 71 -2.38 -11.18 11.01
C LEU A 71 -3.41 -12.12 11.67
N ILE A 72 -4.56 -11.57 12.07
CA ILE A 72 -5.64 -12.32 12.70
C ILE A 72 -6.34 -13.21 11.67
N GLY A 73 -6.69 -12.66 10.51
CA GLY A 73 -7.42 -13.39 9.48
C GLY A 73 -6.60 -14.51 8.84
N GLY A 74 -5.30 -14.33 8.66
CA GLY A 74 -4.39 -15.37 8.21
C GLY A 74 -4.30 -16.51 9.23
N TRP A 75 -4.12 -16.19 10.51
CA TRP A 75 -4.09 -17.18 11.59
C TRP A 75 -5.40 -17.98 11.70
N LEU A 76 -6.55 -17.31 11.62
CA LEU A 76 -7.85 -17.97 11.64
C LEU A 76 -8.06 -18.89 10.42
N ALA A 77 -7.60 -18.46 9.25
CA ALA A 77 -7.67 -19.26 8.03
C ALA A 77 -6.82 -20.53 8.13
N ASP A 78 -5.59 -20.42 8.61
CA ASP A 78 -4.68 -21.56 8.75
C ASP A 78 -5.16 -22.58 9.78
N ARG A 79 -5.78 -22.11 10.88
CA ARG A 79 -6.17 -22.98 11.99
C ARG A 79 -7.56 -23.58 11.86
N TYR A 80 -8.53 -22.84 11.30
CA TYR A 80 -9.95 -23.22 11.39
C TYR A 80 -10.68 -23.25 10.04
N LEU A 81 -10.42 -22.30 9.12
CA LEU A 81 -11.29 -22.07 7.98
C LEU A 81 -10.79 -22.70 6.67
N GLY A 82 -9.47 -22.75 6.50
CA GLY A 82 -8.86 -22.92 5.19
C GLY A 82 -8.83 -21.59 4.38
N LYS A 83 -7.82 -21.45 3.54
CA LYS A 83 -7.52 -20.19 2.84
C LYS A 83 -8.61 -19.80 1.84
N ARG A 84 -9.22 -20.79 1.20
CA ARG A 84 -10.25 -20.55 0.19
C ARG A 84 -11.52 -19.97 0.81
N LEU A 85 -11.99 -20.55 1.92
CA LEU A 85 -13.16 -20.03 2.64
C LEU A 85 -12.88 -18.65 3.22
N ALA A 86 -11.67 -18.42 3.73
CA ALA A 86 -11.26 -17.12 4.24
C ALA A 86 -11.32 -16.02 3.14
N VAL A 87 -10.83 -16.29 1.93
CA VAL A 87 -10.93 -15.37 0.78
C VAL A 87 -12.40 -15.07 0.44
N MET A 88 -13.27 -16.10 0.46
CA MET A 88 -14.71 -15.92 0.21
C MET A 88 -15.37 -15.04 1.26
N ILE A 89 -15.17 -15.34 2.55
CA ILE A 89 -15.71 -14.54 3.67
C ILE A 89 -15.19 -13.11 3.57
N GLY A 90 -13.88 -12.94 3.40
CA GLY A 90 -13.24 -11.64 3.30
C GLY A 90 -13.83 -10.79 2.18
N GLY A 91 -13.94 -11.33 0.99
CA GLY A 91 -14.46 -10.61 -0.15
C GLY A 91 -15.94 -10.26 -0.05
N VAL A 92 -16.78 -11.17 0.46
CA VAL A 92 -18.20 -10.86 0.72
C VAL A 92 -18.32 -9.76 1.78
N THR A 93 -17.54 -9.83 2.84
CA THR A 93 -17.56 -8.80 3.90
C THR A 93 -17.13 -7.44 3.37
N MET A 94 -16.07 -7.37 2.54
CA MET A 94 -15.65 -6.13 1.90
C MET A 94 -16.72 -5.57 0.94
N MET A 95 -17.34 -6.43 0.15
CA MET A 95 -18.45 -6.07 -0.73
C MET A 95 -19.61 -5.44 0.05
N LEU A 96 -20.02 -6.06 1.15
CA LEU A 96 -21.06 -5.52 2.04
C LEU A 96 -20.61 -4.18 2.65
N GLY A 97 -19.34 -4.01 2.99
CA GLY A 97 -18.78 -2.73 3.45
C GLY A 97 -18.97 -1.61 2.43
N GLN A 98 -18.64 -1.86 1.15
CA GLN A 98 -18.83 -0.88 0.08
C GLN A 98 -20.30 -0.54 -0.15
N PHE A 99 -21.18 -1.55 -0.16
CA PHE A 99 -22.61 -1.32 -0.31
C PHE A 99 -23.23 -0.61 0.90
N THR A 100 -22.68 -0.79 2.10
CA THR A 100 -23.07 -0.02 3.29
C THR A 100 -22.70 1.45 3.13
N LEU A 101 -21.49 1.76 2.66
CA LEU A 101 -21.06 3.14 2.37
C LEU A 101 -21.95 3.80 1.29
N PHE A 102 -22.37 3.05 0.28
CA PHE A 102 -23.31 3.53 -0.73
C PHE A 102 -24.70 3.77 -0.18
N GLY A 103 -25.27 2.78 0.54
CA GLY A 103 -26.68 2.76 0.93
C GLY A 103 -27.01 3.62 2.15
N LEU A 104 -26.08 3.69 3.11
CA LEU A 104 -26.25 4.45 4.36
C LEU A 104 -25.37 5.70 4.33
N ASN A 105 -25.85 6.75 3.65
CA ASN A 105 -25.13 8.04 3.58
C ASN A 105 -25.18 8.78 4.92
N SER A 106 -24.47 8.25 5.91
CA SER A 106 -24.45 8.74 7.30
C SER A 106 -23.16 8.36 8.01
N THR A 107 -22.86 9.03 9.10
CA THR A 107 -21.71 8.71 9.97
C THR A 107 -21.77 7.27 10.49
N THR A 108 -22.96 6.77 10.84
CA THR A 108 -23.15 5.37 11.26
C THR A 108 -22.83 4.41 10.12
N GLY A 109 -23.33 4.67 8.92
CA GLY A 109 -23.04 3.89 7.72
C GLY A 109 -21.54 3.88 7.39
N LEU A 110 -20.87 5.03 7.57
CA LEU A 110 -19.43 5.13 7.42
C LEU A 110 -18.70 4.16 8.37
N TYR A 111 -18.94 4.21 9.68
CA TYR A 111 -18.24 3.36 10.64
C TYR A 111 -18.49 1.87 10.40
N ILE A 112 -19.74 1.49 10.11
CA ILE A 112 -20.08 0.10 9.79
C ILE A 112 -19.37 -0.34 8.51
N GLY A 113 -19.41 0.47 7.45
CA GLY A 113 -18.76 0.20 6.17
C GLY A 113 -17.25 0.02 6.31
N LEU A 114 -16.58 0.96 7.00
CA LEU A 114 -15.14 0.90 7.25
C LEU A 114 -14.76 -0.32 8.09
N LEU A 115 -15.53 -0.66 9.13
CA LEU A 115 -15.30 -1.85 9.96
C LEU A 115 -15.41 -3.14 9.13
N LEU A 116 -16.42 -3.25 8.27
CA LEU A 116 -16.59 -4.40 7.38
C LEU A 116 -15.40 -4.51 6.39
N LEU A 117 -14.91 -3.38 5.87
CA LEU A 117 -13.73 -3.36 5.00
C LEU A 117 -12.46 -3.82 5.74
N ILE A 118 -12.24 -3.36 6.97
CA ILE A 118 -11.12 -3.79 7.83
C ILE A 118 -11.15 -5.30 8.07
N ILE A 119 -12.31 -5.83 8.49
CA ILE A 119 -12.48 -7.26 8.79
C ILE A 119 -12.30 -8.08 7.51
N GLY A 120 -12.96 -7.67 6.44
CA GLY A 120 -12.92 -8.39 5.16
C GLY A 120 -11.52 -8.46 4.57
N ASN A 121 -10.78 -7.34 4.57
CA ASN A 121 -9.38 -7.32 4.12
C ASN A 121 -8.50 -8.24 4.95
N GLY A 122 -8.74 -8.31 6.25
CA GLY A 122 -8.03 -9.23 7.15
C GLY A 122 -8.11 -10.68 6.73
N PHE A 123 -9.27 -11.14 6.29
CA PHE A 123 -9.45 -12.50 5.78
C PHE A 123 -8.97 -12.67 4.33
N PHE A 124 -9.10 -11.67 3.50
CA PHE A 124 -8.83 -11.78 2.07
C PHE A 124 -7.33 -11.76 1.76
N LYS A 125 -6.65 -10.66 2.14
CA LYS A 125 -5.30 -10.32 1.68
C LYS A 125 -4.21 -11.37 1.97
N PRO A 126 -4.08 -11.92 3.18
CA PRO A 126 -3.03 -12.90 3.46
C PRO A 126 -3.27 -14.24 2.76
N ASN A 127 -4.52 -14.59 2.56
CA ASN A 127 -4.92 -15.90 2.08
C ASN A 127 -4.83 -16.02 0.56
N ILE A 128 -5.22 -15.00 -0.19
CA ILE A 128 -5.13 -15.02 -1.66
C ILE A 128 -3.68 -15.11 -2.13
N SER A 129 -2.76 -14.36 -1.53
CA SER A 129 -1.33 -14.42 -1.84
C SER A 129 -0.73 -15.80 -1.56
N THR A 130 -1.17 -16.44 -0.47
CA THR A 130 -0.73 -17.79 -0.11
C THR A 130 -1.25 -18.83 -1.10
N LEU A 131 -2.47 -18.66 -1.63
CA LEU A 131 -3.01 -19.55 -2.68
C LEU A 131 -2.17 -19.47 -3.95
N VAL A 132 -1.64 -18.30 -4.34
CA VAL A 132 -0.71 -18.16 -5.48
C VAL A 132 0.51 -19.04 -5.29
N GLY A 133 1.15 -18.96 -4.12
CA GLY A 133 2.31 -19.81 -3.79
C GLY A 133 2.00 -21.30 -3.83
N GLY A 134 0.82 -21.70 -3.36
CA GLY A 134 0.36 -23.09 -3.32
C GLY A 134 0.05 -23.71 -4.69
N LEU A 135 -0.02 -22.92 -5.77
CA LEU A 135 -0.17 -23.44 -7.13
C LEU A 135 1.11 -24.11 -7.67
N TYR A 136 2.24 -23.89 -7.02
CA TYR A 136 3.56 -24.34 -7.46
C TYR A 136 4.17 -25.28 -6.42
N LYS A 137 4.85 -26.32 -6.89
CA LYS A 137 5.66 -27.19 -6.02
C LYS A 137 6.90 -26.46 -5.54
N ASP A 138 7.44 -26.90 -4.42
CA ASP A 138 8.71 -26.38 -3.93
C ASP A 138 9.82 -26.58 -4.98
N GLY A 139 10.60 -25.52 -5.24
CA GLY A 139 11.65 -25.51 -6.27
C GLY A 139 11.16 -25.25 -7.70
N ASP A 140 9.88 -25.02 -7.95
CA ASP A 140 9.40 -24.65 -9.30
C ASP A 140 9.86 -23.21 -9.65
N SER A 141 10.74 -23.10 -10.65
CA SER A 141 11.32 -21.84 -11.11
C SER A 141 10.28 -20.81 -11.63
N ARG A 142 9.06 -21.24 -11.94
CA ARG A 142 7.98 -20.36 -12.40
C ARG A 142 7.29 -19.61 -11.24
N ARG A 143 7.53 -20.01 -9.99
CA ARG A 143 6.85 -19.42 -8.81
C ARG A 143 7.12 -17.92 -8.70
N ASP A 144 8.35 -17.47 -8.89
CA ASP A 144 8.71 -16.04 -8.80
C ASP A 144 8.05 -15.22 -9.91
N ALA A 145 8.03 -15.76 -11.14
CA ALA A 145 7.32 -15.14 -12.25
C ALA A 145 5.81 -15.06 -12.00
N ALA A 146 5.21 -16.05 -11.32
CA ALA A 146 3.81 -16.04 -10.94
C ALA A 146 3.48 -14.93 -9.95
N PHE A 147 4.32 -14.69 -8.96
CA PHE A 147 4.16 -13.55 -8.05
C PHE A 147 4.30 -12.21 -8.77
N THR A 148 5.19 -12.12 -9.77
CA THR A 148 5.28 -10.93 -10.62
C THR A 148 3.99 -10.67 -11.40
N ILE A 149 3.40 -11.71 -12.00
CA ILE A 149 2.10 -11.60 -12.70
C ILE A 149 1.00 -11.18 -11.70
N PHE A 150 0.95 -11.80 -10.53
CA PHE A 150 -0.02 -11.46 -9.50
C PHE A 150 0.12 -10.00 -9.04
N TYR A 151 1.36 -9.52 -8.85
CA TYR A 151 1.65 -8.13 -8.50
C TYR A 151 1.24 -7.14 -9.59
N MET A 152 1.34 -7.52 -10.87
CA MET A 152 0.80 -6.72 -11.97
C MET A 152 -0.72 -6.52 -11.83
N GLY A 153 -1.47 -7.54 -11.38
CA GLY A 153 -2.90 -7.42 -11.10
C GLY A 153 -3.21 -6.39 -10.02
N ILE A 154 -2.41 -6.37 -8.94
CA ILE A 154 -2.51 -5.36 -7.89
C ILE A 154 -2.38 -3.95 -8.46
N ASN A 155 -1.31 -3.69 -9.21
CA ASN A 155 -1.04 -2.36 -9.77
C ASN A 155 -2.06 -1.95 -10.85
N LEU A 156 -2.55 -2.89 -11.65
CA LEU A 156 -3.57 -2.63 -12.65
C LEU A 156 -4.90 -2.21 -11.99
N GLY A 157 -5.33 -2.91 -10.94
CA GLY A 157 -6.50 -2.53 -10.15
C GLY A 157 -6.34 -1.17 -9.51
N ALA A 158 -5.20 -0.91 -8.87
CA ALA A 158 -4.87 0.36 -8.22
C ALA A 158 -4.79 1.54 -9.22
N MET A 159 -4.33 1.31 -10.45
CA MET A 159 -4.24 2.34 -11.48
C MET A 159 -5.60 2.67 -12.10
N ILE A 160 -6.41 1.66 -12.41
CA ILE A 160 -7.69 1.87 -13.11
C ILE A 160 -8.76 2.42 -12.18
N ALA A 161 -8.78 1.98 -10.91
CA ALA A 161 -9.85 2.30 -9.98
C ALA A 161 -10.07 3.81 -9.76
N PRO A 162 -9.05 4.61 -9.41
CA PRO A 162 -9.26 6.04 -9.18
C PRO A 162 -9.72 6.77 -10.44
N LEU A 163 -9.30 6.32 -11.64
CA LEU A 163 -9.73 6.90 -12.90
C LEU A 163 -11.22 6.67 -13.14
N VAL A 164 -11.70 5.45 -12.99
CA VAL A 164 -13.12 5.10 -13.15
C VAL A 164 -13.97 5.80 -12.08
N ILE A 165 -13.52 5.74 -10.82
CA ILE A 165 -14.25 6.35 -9.71
C ILE A 165 -14.34 7.86 -9.87
N GLY A 166 -13.27 8.55 -10.29
CA GLY A 166 -13.31 9.99 -10.53
C GLY A 166 -14.32 10.38 -11.62
N VAL A 167 -14.37 9.63 -12.74
CA VAL A 167 -15.41 9.87 -13.76
C VAL A 167 -16.81 9.68 -13.18
N VAL A 168 -17.01 8.64 -12.37
CA VAL A 168 -18.31 8.38 -11.74
C VAL A 168 -18.70 9.49 -10.77
N THR A 169 -17.79 9.89 -9.89
CA THR A 169 -18.08 10.85 -8.81
C THR A 169 -18.19 12.29 -9.29
N ASP A 170 -17.31 12.71 -10.20
CA ASP A 170 -17.12 14.12 -10.55
C ASP A 170 -17.82 14.49 -11.86
N ASN A 171 -18.12 13.50 -12.75
CA ASN A 171 -18.73 13.79 -14.06
C ASN A 171 -20.10 13.13 -14.24
N MET A 172 -20.28 11.83 -13.89
CA MET A 172 -21.53 11.12 -14.19
C MET A 172 -22.62 11.42 -13.17
N PHE A 173 -22.29 11.50 -11.88
CA PHE A 173 -23.24 11.66 -10.78
C PHE A 173 -23.02 12.95 -9.98
N ALA A 174 -22.18 13.85 -10.47
CA ALA A 174 -22.10 15.20 -9.93
C ALA A 174 -23.28 16.04 -10.42
N THR A 175 -23.81 16.91 -9.55
CA THR A 175 -24.89 17.85 -9.86
C THR A 175 -24.52 19.23 -9.34
N THR A 176 -24.96 20.28 -10.04
CA THR A 176 -24.76 21.65 -9.57
C THR A 176 -25.94 22.05 -8.68
N ASN A 177 -25.66 22.52 -7.48
CA ASN A 177 -26.65 23.04 -6.54
C ASN A 177 -27.12 24.45 -6.93
N GLU A 178 -28.18 24.91 -6.32
CA GLU A 178 -28.75 26.26 -6.56
C GLU A 178 -27.76 27.40 -6.24
N ASP A 179 -26.85 27.18 -5.29
CA ASP A 179 -25.82 28.16 -4.90
C ASP A 179 -24.55 28.09 -5.81
N GLY A 180 -24.58 27.25 -6.86
CA GLY A 180 -23.47 27.05 -7.79
C GLY A 180 -22.39 26.06 -7.30
N SER A 181 -22.50 25.54 -6.09
CA SER A 181 -21.59 24.48 -5.59
C SER A 181 -21.86 23.15 -6.29
N ILE A 182 -20.83 22.27 -6.34
CA ILE A 182 -20.95 20.95 -6.96
C ILE A 182 -21.21 19.91 -5.87
N ALA A 183 -22.31 19.18 -5.99
CA ALA A 183 -22.58 17.98 -5.22
C ALA A 183 -21.98 16.76 -5.92
N TYR A 184 -20.89 16.23 -5.39
CA TYR A 184 -20.16 15.09 -5.95
C TYR A 184 -20.88 13.76 -5.69
N GLY A 185 -20.76 12.83 -6.62
CA GLY A 185 -21.38 11.51 -6.54
C GLY A 185 -20.58 10.48 -5.72
N TYR A 186 -19.96 10.83 -4.59
CA TYR A 186 -19.07 9.92 -3.82
C TYR A 186 -19.72 8.60 -3.46
N ARG A 187 -21.01 8.61 -3.08
CA ARG A 187 -21.76 7.37 -2.79
C ARG A 187 -21.75 6.38 -3.98
N TYR A 188 -21.85 6.89 -5.22
CA TYR A 188 -21.79 6.05 -6.41
C TYR A 188 -20.37 5.53 -6.67
N GLY A 189 -19.34 6.24 -6.24
CA GLY A 189 -17.98 5.74 -6.20
C GLY A 189 -17.85 4.49 -5.32
N PHE A 190 -18.48 4.48 -4.14
CA PHE A 190 -18.54 3.29 -3.29
C PHE A 190 -19.36 2.17 -3.93
N LEU A 191 -20.47 2.48 -4.61
CA LEU A 191 -21.24 1.49 -5.37
C LEU A 191 -20.38 0.79 -6.42
N VAL A 192 -19.66 1.54 -7.24
CA VAL A 192 -18.79 0.98 -8.29
C VAL A 192 -17.63 0.17 -7.67
N SER A 193 -17.07 0.62 -6.56
CA SER A 193 -16.09 -0.15 -5.77
C SER A 193 -16.69 -1.47 -5.27
N GLY A 194 -17.94 -1.46 -4.81
CA GLY A 194 -18.69 -2.65 -4.40
C GLY A 194 -18.97 -3.62 -5.55
N ILE A 195 -19.33 -3.08 -6.72
CA ILE A 195 -19.53 -3.88 -7.95
C ILE A 195 -18.20 -4.54 -8.36
N GLY A 196 -17.07 -3.81 -8.31
CA GLY A 196 -15.75 -4.39 -8.55
C GLY A 196 -15.47 -5.58 -7.65
N MET A 197 -15.75 -5.44 -6.34
CA MET A 197 -15.59 -6.55 -5.39
C MET A 197 -16.53 -7.72 -5.68
N LEU A 198 -17.77 -7.44 -6.04
CA LEU A 198 -18.75 -8.46 -6.47
C LEU A 198 -18.23 -9.25 -7.67
N LEU A 199 -17.70 -8.57 -8.70
CA LEU A 199 -17.14 -9.24 -9.88
C LEU A 199 -15.98 -10.16 -9.50
N GLY A 200 -15.04 -9.69 -8.65
CA GLY A 200 -13.96 -10.52 -8.11
C GLY A 200 -14.48 -11.75 -7.38
N GLN A 201 -15.51 -11.61 -6.54
CA GLN A 201 -16.11 -12.72 -5.79
C GLN A 201 -16.87 -13.69 -6.69
N VAL A 202 -17.62 -13.21 -7.67
CA VAL A 202 -18.32 -14.08 -8.65
C VAL A 202 -17.30 -14.92 -9.42
N ILE A 203 -16.24 -14.30 -9.94
CA ILE A 203 -15.16 -15.00 -10.66
C ILE A 203 -14.52 -16.05 -9.74
N PHE A 204 -14.16 -15.69 -8.51
CA PHE A 204 -13.51 -16.59 -7.57
C PHE A 204 -14.41 -17.77 -7.19
N ASN A 205 -15.68 -17.53 -6.87
CA ASN A 205 -16.62 -18.57 -6.43
C ASN A 205 -17.02 -19.52 -7.54
N LEU A 206 -17.27 -19.01 -8.76
CA LEU A 206 -17.70 -19.86 -9.89
C LEU A 206 -16.55 -20.69 -10.45
N LEU A 207 -15.34 -20.12 -10.53
CA LEU A 207 -14.20 -20.76 -11.19
C LEU A 207 -13.20 -21.39 -10.21
N GLY A 208 -13.31 -21.10 -8.91
CA GLY A 208 -12.37 -21.56 -7.90
C GLY A 208 -12.27 -23.08 -7.82
N THR A 209 -13.39 -23.80 -7.78
CA THR A 209 -13.39 -25.27 -7.75
C THR A 209 -12.74 -25.86 -9.00
N LYS A 210 -13.00 -25.28 -10.18
CA LYS A 210 -12.47 -25.76 -11.45
C LYS A 210 -10.98 -25.55 -11.60
N TYR A 211 -10.42 -24.43 -11.12
CA TYR A 211 -9.04 -24.07 -11.39
C TYR A 211 -8.08 -24.21 -10.20
N LEU A 212 -8.60 -24.23 -8.97
CA LEU A 212 -7.81 -24.45 -7.76
C LEU A 212 -7.93 -25.89 -7.22
N GLY A 213 -8.96 -26.64 -7.65
CA GLY A 213 -9.22 -27.99 -7.09
C GLY A 213 -9.43 -27.94 -5.59
N ASP A 214 -8.68 -28.74 -4.83
CA ASP A 214 -8.73 -28.80 -3.36
C ASP A 214 -7.78 -27.82 -2.69
N LEU A 215 -7.04 -27.00 -3.43
CA LEU A 215 -6.08 -26.05 -2.89
C LEU A 215 -6.77 -25.07 -1.92
N GLY A 216 -6.31 -25.03 -0.68
CA GLY A 216 -6.80 -24.11 0.36
C GLY A 216 -8.19 -24.42 0.91
N THR A 217 -8.79 -25.56 0.60
CA THR A 217 -10.11 -25.95 1.12
C THR A 217 -10.07 -26.40 2.58
N LYS A 218 -8.93 -26.96 3.02
CA LYS A 218 -8.74 -27.44 4.39
C LYS A 218 -7.81 -26.51 5.16
N PRO A 219 -8.04 -26.31 6.46
CA PRO A 219 -7.05 -25.66 7.31
C PRO A 219 -5.75 -26.47 7.31
N VAL A 220 -4.62 -25.75 7.34
CA VAL A 220 -3.28 -26.39 7.36
C VAL A 220 -3.06 -27.14 8.67
N GLY A 221 -3.85 -26.82 9.72
CA GLY A 221 -3.68 -27.32 11.06
C GLY A 221 -2.49 -26.67 11.76
N ALA A 222 -2.33 -26.91 13.04
CA ALA A 222 -1.16 -26.47 13.80
C ALA A 222 0.06 -27.39 13.55
N VAL A 223 0.26 -27.88 12.33
CA VAL A 223 1.48 -28.61 11.98
C VAL A 223 2.58 -27.58 11.94
N SER A 224 3.34 -27.63 12.95
CA SER A 224 4.38 -26.71 13.30
C SER A 224 5.47 -26.68 12.22
N ASP A 225 5.56 -25.59 11.48
CA ASP A 225 6.83 -25.15 10.86
C ASP A 225 7.98 -25.15 11.87
N THR A 226 7.66 -25.23 13.15
CA THR A 226 8.57 -25.32 14.28
C THR A 226 9.39 -26.62 14.33
N GLU A 227 8.92 -27.73 13.79
CA GLU A 227 9.74 -28.98 13.84
C GLU A 227 10.80 -29.05 12.75
N VAL A 228 10.47 -28.57 11.54
CA VAL A 228 11.44 -28.49 10.44
C VAL A 228 12.43 -27.34 10.67
N ALA A 229 11.96 -26.23 11.24
CA ALA A 229 12.79 -25.05 11.52
C ALA A 229 13.75 -25.24 12.71
N LYS A 230 13.50 -26.20 13.60
CA LYS A 230 14.35 -26.49 14.78
C LYS A 230 15.75 -27.03 14.42
N VAL A 231 15.92 -27.54 13.21
CA VAL A 231 17.19 -28.18 12.78
C VAL A 231 18.04 -27.23 11.92
N GLN A 232 17.47 -26.23 11.29
CA GLN A 232 18.23 -25.29 10.47
C GLN A 232 18.80 -24.15 11.33
N LYS A 233 20.13 -24.04 11.33
CA LYS A 233 20.86 -22.92 11.94
C LYS A 233 21.13 -21.82 10.96
N SER A 234 21.18 -20.58 11.47
CA SER A 234 21.57 -19.43 10.66
C SER A 234 23.04 -19.51 10.26
N ILE A 235 23.35 -19.23 9.01
CA ILE A 235 24.72 -19.28 8.46
C ILE A 235 25.15 -17.86 8.05
N ASN A 236 26.40 -17.52 8.33
CA ASN A 236 27.03 -16.32 7.77
C ASN A 236 27.41 -16.60 6.30
N PRO A 237 26.82 -15.86 5.33
CA PRO A 237 27.02 -16.14 3.90
C PRO A 237 28.45 -15.82 3.40
N GLU A 238 29.23 -15.01 4.13
CA GLU A 238 30.62 -14.70 3.77
C GLU A 238 31.63 -15.73 4.29
N THR A 239 31.38 -16.27 5.48
CA THR A 239 32.33 -17.20 6.14
C THR A 239 31.88 -18.64 6.08
N GLY A 240 30.63 -18.94 5.72
CA GLY A 240 30.04 -20.28 5.77
C GLY A 240 29.86 -20.86 7.17
N LYS A 241 30.16 -20.10 8.23
CA LYS A 241 30.07 -20.56 9.62
C LYS A 241 28.65 -20.37 10.18
N GLU A 242 28.27 -21.27 11.07
CA GLU A 242 27.05 -21.11 11.87
C GLU A 242 27.16 -19.86 12.75
N LEU A 243 26.04 -19.12 12.87
CA LEU A 243 25.94 -17.98 13.77
C LEU A 243 25.67 -18.44 15.21
N ASP A 244 26.24 -17.76 16.15
CA ASP A 244 25.88 -17.92 17.56
C ASP A 244 24.60 -17.16 17.90
N GLU A 245 24.07 -17.38 19.10
CA GLU A 245 22.83 -16.73 19.57
C GLU A 245 22.96 -15.20 19.66
N LYS A 246 24.16 -14.69 19.94
CA LYS A 246 24.42 -13.27 19.98
C LYS A 246 24.35 -12.63 18.60
N ASP A 247 24.93 -13.29 17.59
CA ASP A 247 24.93 -12.84 16.21
C ASP A 247 23.50 -12.87 15.62
N GLU A 248 22.70 -13.91 15.94
CA GLU A 248 21.29 -13.95 15.57
C GLU A 248 20.49 -12.79 16.19
N LYS A 249 20.69 -12.48 17.47
CA LYS A 249 20.06 -11.33 18.14
C LYS A 249 20.46 -10.01 17.50
N GLN A 250 21.70 -9.86 17.08
CA GLN A 250 22.16 -8.67 16.35
C GLN A 250 21.47 -8.52 14.99
N ARG A 251 21.31 -9.60 14.21
CA ARG A 251 20.52 -9.57 12.97
C ARG A 251 19.05 -9.18 13.21
N ILE A 252 18.43 -9.71 14.25
CA ILE A 252 17.08 -9.35 14.64
C ILE A 252 17.00 -7.87 15.00
N SER A 253 17.97 -7.34 15.75
CA SER A 253 18.01 -5.91 16.10
C SER A 253 18.09 -5.01 14.85
N VAL A 254 18.83 -5.43 13.80
CA VAL A 254 18.86 -4.72 12.52
C VAL A 254 17.49 -4.67 11.88
N ILE A 255 16.71 -5.76 11.90
CA ILE A 255 15.34 -5.76 11.36
C ILE A 255 14.49 -4.68 12.05
N PHE A 256 14.55 -4.58 13.39
CA PHE A 256 13.81 -3.55 14.13
C PHE A 256 14.31 -2.13 13.84
N ILE A 257 15.61 -1.92 13.71
CA ILE A 257 16.17 -0.62 13.31
C ILE A 257 15.62 -0.21 11.95
N LEU A 258 15.73 -1.07 10.94
CA LEU A 258 15.26 -0.78 9.59
C LEU A 258 13.73 -0.60 9.55
N LEU A 259 12.97 -1.34 10.38
CA LEU A 259 11.52 -1.20 10.51
C LEU A 259 11.13 0.21 10.98
N ILE A 260 11.83 0.78 11.95
CA ILE A 260 11.56 2.15 12.42
C ILE A 260 11.72 3.16 11.28
N PHE A 261 12.79 3.05 10.50
CA PHE A 261 12.99 3.92 9.33
C PHE A 261 11.93 3.69 8.26
N ALA A 262 11.50 2.44 8.04
CA ALA A 262 10.42 2.12 7.13
C ALA A 262 9.08 2.74 7.57
N VAL A 263 8.77 2.74 8.88
CA VAL A 263 7.57 3.42 9.42
C VAL A 263 7.60 4.91 9.05
N PHE A 264 8.71 5.59 9.24
CA PHE A 264 8.81 7.02 8.92
C PHE A 264 8.73 7.31 7.43
N PHE A 265 9.33 6.46 6.59
CA PHE A 265 9.19 6.59 5.15
C PHE A 265 7.72 6.44 4.72
N TRP A 266 7.06 5.36 5.13
CA TRP A 266 5.68 5.09 4.75
C TRP A 266 4.70 6.12 5.35
N ALA A 267 4.95 6.66 6.54
CA ALA A 267 4.13 7.73 7.11
C ALA A 267 4.15 9.01 6.27
N GLY A 268 5.31 9.34 5.69
CA GLY A 268 5.42 10.44 4.72
C GLY A 268 4.79 10.08 3.37
N PHE A 269 5.03 8.88 2.86
CA PHE A 269 4.51 8.42 1.57
C PHE A 269 2.97 8.37 1.54
N GLU A 270 2.35 7.89 2.60
CA GLU A 270 0.90 7.73 2.74
C GLU A 270 0.13 9.08 2.86
N GLN A 271 0.85 10.22 2.95
CA GLN A 271 0.24 11.54 2.80
C GLN A 271 -0.47 11.72 1.45
N ALA A 272 -0.08 10.95 0.43
CA ALA A 272 -0.72 10.93 -0.87
C ALA A 272 -2.23 10.67 -0.80
N GLY A 273 -2.70 9.83 0.11
CA GLY A 273 -4.12 9.50 0.29
C GLY A 273 -4.86 10.40 1.27
N SER A 274 -4.19 11.31 1.96
CA SER A 274 -4.75 12.16 3.02
C SER A 274 -4.46 13.65 2.78
N SER A 275 -3.47 14.23 3.45
CA SER A 275 -3.16 15.66 3.39
C SER A 275 -2.83 16.16 1.98
N LEU A 276 -2.10 15.36 1.18
CA LEU A 276 -1.77 15.72 -0.19
C LEU A 276 -3.00 15.71 -1.10
N SER A 277 -3.94 14.76 -0.91
CA SER A 277 -5.21 14.74 -1.63
C SER A 277 -6.07 15.97 -1.33
N LEU A 278 -6.21 16.37 -0.06
CA LEU A 278 -6.94 17.57 0.29
C LEU A 278 -6.28 18.84 -0.22
N TYR A 279 -4.94 18.93 -0.15
CA TYR A 279 -4.20 20.04 -0.73
C TYR A 279 -4.41 20.13 -2.24
N THR A 280 -4.39 18.98 -2.92
CA THR A 280 -4.64 18.90 -4.36
C THR A 280 -6.03 19.39 -4.72
N ASP A 281 -7.05 18.96 -3.98
CA ASP A 281 -8.43 19.36 -4.22
C ASP A 281 -8.63 20.87 -4.07
N LYS A 282 -8.03 21.47 -3.04
CA LYS A 282 -8.25 22.87 -2.70
C LYS A 282 -7.35 23.83 -3.48
N TYR A 283 -6.08 23.48 -3.71
CA TYR A 283 -5.04 24.46 -3.98
C TYR A 283 -4.18 24.17 -5.22
N ILE A 284 -4.40 23.06 -5.94
CA ILE A 284 -3.72 22.77 -7.20
C ILE A 284 -4.65 23.08 -8.37
N ASP A 285 -4.11 23.78 -9.37
CA ASP A 285 -4.84 23.99 -10.63
C ASP A 285 -4.86 22.67 -11.41
N ARG A 286 -6.05 22.06 -11.47
CA ARG A 286 -6.33 20.79 -12.13
C ARG A 286 -6.96 20.97 -13.50
N SER A 287 -7.01 22.21 -14.00
CA SER A 287 -7.71 22.55 -15.24
C SER A 287 -6.84 22.28 -16.46
N ILE A 288 -7.40 21.57 -17.44
CA ILE A 288 -6.83 21.43 -18.79
C ILE A 288 -7.88 21.91 -19.79
N GLY A 289 -7.76 23.16 -20.19
CA GLY A 289 -8.80 23.82 -21.00
C GLY A 289 -10.11 23.94 -20.23
N SER A 290 -11.19 23.35 -20.75
CA SER A 290 -12.50 23.31 -20.08
C SER A 290 -12.71 22.09 -19.16
N PHE A 291 -11.74 21.17 -19.12
CA PHE A 291 -11.84 19.95 -18.31
C PHE A 291 -11.07 20.12 -17.00
N GLU A 292 -11.71 19.85 -15.88
CA GLU A 292 -11.07 19.77 -14.57
C GLU A 292 -10.79 18.30 -14.22
N ILE A 293 -9.51 17.99 -13.97
CA ILE A 293 -9.07 16.63 -13.61
C ILE A 293 -9.64 16.28 -12.24
N PRO A 294 -10.39 15.15 -12.08
CA PRO A 294 -10.83 14.68 -10.79
C PRO A 294 -9.66 14.47 -9.82
N THR A 295 -9.79 14.94 -8.57
CA THR A 295 -8.73 14.81 -7.56
C THR A 295 -8.33 13.37 -7.34
N SER A 296 -9.27 12.43 -7.40
CA SER A 296 -9.02 11.00 -7.26
C SER A 296 -8.05 10.43 -8.30
N TRP A 297 -7.97 11.01 -9.52
CA TRP A 297 -7.09 10.54 -10.59
C TRP A 297 -5.61 10.57 -10.21
N PHE A 298 -5.21 11.50 -9.33
CA PHE A 298 -3.82 11.60 -8.88
C PHE A 298 -3.36 10.39 -8.07
N GLN A 299 -4.29 9.61 -7.49
CA GLN A 299 -3.97 8.33 -6.87
C GLN A 299 -3.51 7.26 -7.87
N SER A 300 -3.81 7.42 -9.17
CA SER A 300 -3.34 6.54 -10.25
C SER A 300 -1.93 6.88 -10.73
N VAL A 301 -1.38 8.05 -10.39
CA VAL A 301 -0.07 8.52 -10.85
C VAL A 301 1.07 7.65 -10.30
N ASN A 302 1.01 7.30 -9.03
CA ASN A 302 2.01 6.40 -8.43
C ASN A 302 2.04 5.00 -9.07
N PRO A 303 0.92 4.24 -9.19
CA PRO A 303 0.92 2.97 -9.91
C PRO A 303 1.40 3.08 -11.36
N LEU A 304 1.07 4.16 -12.05
CA LEU A 304 1.55 4.43 -13.42
C LEU A 304 3.08 4.57 -13.44
N PHE A 305 3.64 5.37 -12.53
CA PHE A 305 5.09 5.51 -12.41
C PHE A 305 5.77 4.22 -11.97
N ILE A 306 5.16 3.41 -11.09
CA ILE A 306 5.70 2.10 -10.73
C ILE A 306 5.82 1.22 -11.99
N VAL A 307 4.76 1.08 -12.77
CA VAL A 307 4.76 0.22 -13.96
C VAL A 307 5.81 0.68 -14.98
N THR A 308 5.99 1.99 -15.16
CA THR A 308 6.94 2.55 -16.13
C THR A 308 8.39 2.55 -15.62
N LEU A 309 8.62 2.81 -14.33
CA LEU A 309 9.97 2.95 -13.77
C LEU A 309 10.54 1.65 -13.21
N ALA A 310 9.72 0.70 -12.76
CA ALA A 310 10.22 -0.55 -12.15
C ALA A 310 11.17 -1.34 -13.07
N PRO A 311 10.94 -1.46 -14.41
CA PRO A 311 11.90 -2.11 -15.29
C PRO A 311 13.26 -1.39 -15.31
N LEU A 312 13.27 -0.04 -15.34
CA LEU A 312 14.49 0.77 -15.31
C LEU A 312 15.24 0.60 -13.99
N PHE A 313 14.52 0.58 -12.87
CA PHE A 313 15.10 0.33 -11.55
C PHE A 313 15.65 -1.09 -11.41
N THR A 314 15.01 -2.09 -12.01
CA THR A 314 15.52 -3.46 -12.06
C THR A 314 16.88 -3.50 -12.78
N LEU A 315 17.01 -2.84 -13.93
CA LEU A 315 18.28 -2.72 -14.66
C LEU A 315 19.33 -1.94 -13.85
N PHE A 316 18.93 -0.85 -13.20
CA PHE A 316 19.82 -0.05 -12.36
C PHE A 316 20.37 -0.87 -11.18
N TRP A 317 19.52 -1.60 -10.45
CA TRP A 317 19.95 -2.44 -9.31
C TRP A 317 20.84 -3.61 -9.76
N ALA A 318 20.66 -4.12 -10.98
CA ALA A 318 21.53 -5.14 -11.57
C ALA A 318 22.88 -4.59 -12.07
N SER A 319 23.02 -3.27 -12.23
CA SER A 319 24.24 -2.61 -12.69
C SER A 319 25.40 -2.71 -11.66
N PRO A 320 26.67 -2.48 -12.07
CA PRO A 320 27.80 -2.43 -11.16
C PRO A 320 27.66 -1.38 -10.05
N ILE A 321 26.98 -0.26 -10.32
CA ILE A 321 26.71 0.81 -9.33
C ILE A 321 25.66 0.32 -8.34
N GLY A 322 24.52 -0.17 -8.83
CA GLY A 322 23.41 -0.63 -7.99
C GLY A 322 23.78 -1.77 -7.06
N ARG A 323 24.64 -2.70 -7.51
CA ARG A 323 25.16 -3.83 -6.70
C ARG A 323 26.08 -3.40 -5.57
N ARG A 324 26.76 -2.25 -5.67
CA ARG A 324 27.63 -1.71 -4.61
C ARG A 324 26.86 -1.03 -3.49
N LEU A 325 25.62 -0.60 -3.76
CA LEU A 325 24.80 0.06 -2.76
C LEU A 325 24.24 -0.99 -1.78
N THR A 326 24.54 -0.78 -0.52
CA THR A 326 24.07 -1.64 0.56
C THR A 326 22.60 -1.33 0.90
N THR A 327 21.95 -2.25 1.59
CA THR A 327 20.55 -2.10 2.02
C THR A 327 20.27 -0.80 2.79
N PRO A 328 21.02 -0.42 3.85
CA PRO A 328 20.78 0.84 4.55
C PRO A 328 20.96 2.08 3.67
N VAL A 329 21.92 2.04 2.73
CA VAL A 329 22.13 3.16 1.79
C VAL A 329 20.97 3.29 0.80
N LYS A 330 20.46 2.18 0.25
CA LYS A 330 19.29 2.19 -0.65
C LYS A 330 18.06 2.80 0.05
N MET A 331 17.80 2.34 1.27
CA MET A 331 16.68 2.88 2.08
C MET A 331 16.89 4.36 2.42
N GLY A 332 18.10 4.75 2.85
CA GLY A 332 18.42 6.14 3.17
C GLY A 332 18.27 7.09 1.98
N VAL A 333 18.73 6.66 0.79
CA VAL A 333 18.55 7.41 -0.46
C VAL A 333 17.06 7.55 -0.80
N GLY A 334 16.27 6.47 -0.66
CA GLY A 334 14.83 6.52 -0.87
C GLY A 334 14.13 7.52 0.06
N MET A 335 14.53 7.59 1.33
CA MET A 335 14.02 8.56 2.30
C MET A 335 14.37 10.00 1.92
N ILE A 336 15.61 10.26 1.49
CA ILE A 336 16.03 11.60 1.05
C ILE A 336 15.23 12.02 -0.20
N ILE A 337 15.04 11.12 -1.17
CA ILE A 337 14.26 11.39 -2.38
C ILE A 337 12.80 11.71 -2.04
N LEU A 338 12.18 10.99 -1.09
CA LEU A 338 10.85 11.30 -0.59
C LEU A 338 10.80 12.73 0.00
N GLY A 339 11.80 13.08 0.85
CA GLY A 339 11.90 14.41 1.42
C GLY A 339 12.06 15.51 0.35
N VAL A 340 12.88 15.28 -0.67
CA VAL A 340 13.01 16.18 -1.83
C VAL A 340 11.69 16.30 -2.58
N GLY A 341 10.90 15.22 -2.69
CA GLY A 341 9.54 15.27 -3.24
C GLY A 341 8.65 16.28 -2.52
N PHE A 342 8.69 16.33 -1.18
CA PHE A 342 7.95 17.32 -0.42
C PHE A 342 8.45 18.76 -0.60
N LEU A 343 9.71 18.99 -1.00
CA LEU A 343 10.18 20.34 -1.35
C LEU A 343 9.42 20.92 -2.55
N PHE A 344 8.97 20.08 -3.49
CA PHE A 344 8.10 20.53 -4.58
C PHE A 344 6.74 21.01 -4.06
N MET A 345 6.16 20.35 -3.07
CA MET A 345 4.92 20.84 -2.45
C MET A 345 5.14 22.14 -1.68
N ILE A 346 6.29 22.33 -1.06
CA ILE A 346 6.68 23.64 -0.47
C ILE A 346 6.81 24.69 -1.58
N GLY A 347 7.33 24.32 -2.75
CA GLY A 347 7.34 25.18 -3.94
C GLY A 347 5.95 25.60 -4.38
N ALA A 348 4.97 24.68 -4.37
CA ALA A 348 3.56 25.00 -4.66
C ALA A 348 2.97 26.02 -3.66
N VAL A 349 3.28 25.87 -2.37
CA VAL A 349 2.86 26.84 -1.34
C VAL A 349 3.53 28.19 -1.55
N ALA A 350 4.83 28.21 -1.91
CA ALA A 350 5.58 29.42 -2.18
C ALA A 350 5.05 30.16 -3.44
N GLU A 351 4.70 29.44 -4.50
CA GLU A 351 4.05 30.02 -5.70
C GLU A 351 2.75 30.73 -5.32
N ARG A 352 1.90 30.09 -4.52
CA ARG A 352 0.66 30.70 -4.03
C ARG A 352 0.92 31.93 -3.17
N SER A 353 1.93 31.87 -2.28
CA SER A 353 2.31 33.04 -1.46
C SER A 353 2.81 34.22 -2.30
N ALA A 354 3.45 33.96 -3.43
CA ALA A 354 3.90 34.99 -4.35
C ALA A 354 2.76 35.57 -5.20
N ASN A 355 1.72 34.78 -5.48
CA ASN A 355 0.58 35.18 -6.30
C ASN A 355 -0.53 35.88 -5.49
N GLY A 356 -0.52 35.79 -4.16
CA GLY A 356 -1.54 36.39 -3.31
C GLY A 356 -1.73 35.68 -1.96
N ASP A 357 -2.96 35.75 -1.44
CA ASP A 357 -3.30 35.10 -0.16
C ASP A 357 -3.25 33.57 -0.30
N VAL A 358 -2.52 32.92 0.60
CA VAL A 358 -2.39 31.45 0.65
C VAL A 358 -3.66 30.75 1.13
N ASP A 359 -4.56 31.46 1.78
CA ASP A 359 -5.83 30.92 2.25
C ASP A 359 -6.95 31.06 1.19
N ASP A 360 -6.71 31.86 0.14
CA ASP A 360 -7.66 31.95 -0.97
C ASP A 360 -7.63 30.67 -1.83
N VAL A 361 -8.75 29.97 -1.88
CA VAL A 361 -8.94 28.74 -2.67
C VAL A 361 -8.90 28.98 -4.20
N ASN A 362 -9.07 30.23 -4.65
CA ASN A 362 -8.94 30.59 -6.06
C ASN A 362 -7.48 30.82 -6.47
N ASN A 363 -6.58 31.03 -5.50
CA ASN A 363 -5.15 31.15 -5.72
C ASN A 363 -4.53 29.75 -5.79
N LYS A 364 -4.47 29.16 -6.96
CA LYS A 364 -4.02 27.78 -7.19
C LYS A 364 -2.59 27.71 -7.71
N ALA A 365 -1.84 26.71 -7.26
CA ALA A 365 -0.49 26.41 -7.73
C ALA A 365 -0.52 25.53 -8.97
N ALA A 366 0.54 25.59 -9.78
CA ALA A 366 0.68 24.79 -10.99
C ALA A 366 0.70 23.28 -10.71
N LEU A 367 0.02 22.52 -11.57
CA LEU A 367 -0.07 21.04 -11.50
C LEU A 367 1.29 20.34 -11.48
N MET A 368 2.31 20.94 -12.11
CA MET A 368 3.65 20.36 -12.21
C MET A 368 4.28 20.05 -10.84
N TRP A 369 4.03 20.88 -9.82
CA TRP A 369 4.53 20.64 -8.48
C TRP A 369 4.06 19.29 -7.92
N LEU A 370 2.78 18.99 -8.10
CA LEU A 370 2.18 17.73 -7.66
C LEU A 370 2.75 16.53 -8.43
N ILE A 371 2.87 16.63 -9.75
CA ILE A 371 3.39 15.52 -10.58
C ILE A 371 4.83 15.20 -10.22
N MET A 372 5.68 16.24 -10.01
CA MET A 372 7.07 16.05 -9.58
C MET A 372 7.15 15.41 -8.18
N THR A 373 6.25 15.78 -7.28
CA THR A 373 6.13 15.15 -5.96
C THR A 373 5.84 13.66 -6.10
N TYR A 374 4.82 13.27 -6.87
CA TYR A 374 4.49 11.86 -7.09
C TYR A 374 5.62 11.09 -7.77
N LEU A 375 6.32 11.71 -8.73
CA LEU A 375 7.48 11.10 -9.40
C LEU A 375 8.57 10.76 -8.38
N LEU A 376 8.97 11.73 -7.55
CA LEU A 376 10.03 11.53 -6.56
C LEU A 376 9.60 10.57 -5.44
N HIS A 377 8.36 10.64 -4.99
CA HIS A 377 7.81 9.68 -4.02
C HIS A 377 7.88 8.25 -4.57
N THR A 378 7.52 8.04 -5.84
CA THR A 378 7.60 6.72 -6.48
C THR A 378 9.05 6.24 -6.63
N ILE A 379 9.98 7.13 -7.00
CA ILE A 379 11.41 6.80 -7.05
C ILE A 379 11.91 6.38 -5.65
N GLY A 380 11.54 7.12 -4.62
CA GLY A 380 11.84 6.78 -3.23
C GLY A 380 11.29 5.41 -2.83
N GLU A 381 10.05 5.12 -3.20
CA GLU A 381 9.40 3.82 -2.98
C GLU A 381 10.16 2.68 -3.65
N LEU A 382 10.55 2.83 -4.92
CA LEU A 382 11.32 1.82 -5.67
C LEU A 382 12.72 1.55 -5.07
N CYS A 383 13.24 2.46 -4.24
CA CYS A 383 14.45 2.24 -3.46
C CYS A 383 14.21 1.40 -2.20
N ILE A 384 13.02 1.44 -1.61
CA ILE A 384 12.73 0.83 -0.29
C ILE A 384 11.94 -0.46 -0.39
N SER A 385 10.87 -0.49 -1.20
CA SER A 385 9.93 -1.61 -1.25
C SER A 385 10.57 -2.98 -1.54
N PRO A 386 11.42 -3.15 -2.58
CA PRO A 386 12.02 -4.45 -2.87
C PRO A 386 13.05 -4.86 -1.81
N VAL A 387 13.69 -3.86 -1.19
CA VAL A 387 14.82 -4.07 -0.27
C VAL A 387 14.33 -4.55 1.08
N GLY A 388 13.24 -3.96 1.61
CA GLY A 388 12.73 -4.27 2.93
C GLY A 388 12.36 -5.73 3.11
N LEU A 389 11.54 -6.28 2.21
CA LEU A 389 11.12 -7.68 2.26
C LEU A 389 12.32 -8.65 2.10
N SER A 390 13.25 -8.33 1.17
CA SER A 390 14.45 -9.14 0.95
C SER A 390 15.36 -9.21 2.18
N VAL A 391 15.52 -8.07 2.87
CA VAL A 391 16.38 -8.00 4.07
C VAL A 391 15.80 -8.83 5.21
N VAL A 392 14.50 -8.73 5.47
CA VAL A 392 13.87 -9.50 6.55
C VAL A 392 14.04 -11.00 6.31
N THR A 393 13.81 -11.47 5.08
CA THR A 393 14.01 -12.90 4.75
C THR A 393 15.44 -13.36 4.92
N LYS A 394 16.43 -12.51 4.60
CA LYS A 394 17.86 -12.85 4.71
C LYS A 394 18.41 -12.79 6.13
N LEU A 395 17.89 -11.87 6.97
CA LEU A 395 18.38 -11.66 8.34
C LEU A 395 17.67 -12.54 9.37
N SER A 396 16.44 -12.98 9.06
CA SER A 396 15.64 -13.76 10.01
C SER A 396 16.23 -15.14 10.26
N PRO A 397 16.41 -15.54 11.52
CA PRO A 397 16.66 -16.94 11.84
C PRO A 397 15.51 -17.81 11.33
N PRO A 398 15.77 -19.01 10.79
CA PRO A 398 14.73 -19.86 10.21
C PRO A 398 13.54 -20.12 11.13
N LYS A 399 13.79 -20.30 12.42
CA LYS A 399 12.75 -20.50 13.48
C LYS A 399 11.84 -19.29 13.72
N LEU A 400 12.25 -18.08 13.33
CA LEU A 400 11.52 -16.82 13.57
C LEU A 400 11.13 -16.10 12.27
N ALA A 401 11.43 -16.67 11.10
CA ALA A 401 11.26 -16.00 9.81
C ALA A 401 9.81 -15.51 9.58
N SER A 402 8.81 -16.35 9.84
CA SER A 402 7.39 -16.00 9.69
C SER A 402 6.97 -14.89 10.67
N VAL A 403 7.43 -14.96 11.92
CA VAL A 403 7.12 -13.96 12.95
C VAL A 403 7.75 -12.61 12.61
N LEU A 404 9.03 -12.59 12.22
CA LEU A 404 9.73 -11.35 11.88
C LEU A 404 9.18 -10.73 10.59
N MET A 405 8.74 -11.55 9.63
CA MET A 405 8.03 -11.05 8.46
C MET A 405 6.67 -10.43 8.84
N ALA A 406 5.92 -11.05 9.74
CA ALA A 406 4.67 -10.50 10.24
C ALA A 406 4.90 -9.17 10.98
N VAL A 407 5.95 -9.08 11.81
CA VAL A 407 6.36 -7.83 12.49
C VAL A 407 6.75 -6.76 11.46
N TRP A 408 7.47 -7.12 10.39
CA TRP A 408 7.79 -6.18 9.32
C TRP A 408 6.53 -5.61 8.65
N MET A 409 5.54 -6.45 8.39
CA MET A 409 4.27 -6.00 7.80
C MET A 409 3.50 -5.03 8.70
N LEU A 410 3.70 -5.09 10.02
CA LEU A 410 3.15 -4.11 10.97
C LEU A 410 3.74 -2.69 10.77
N SER A 411 4.87 -2.54 10.06
CA SER A 411 5.38 -1.20 9.74
C SER A 411 4.33 -0.35 9.02
N SER A 412 3.55 -0.95 8.11
CA SER A 412 2.47 -0.25 7.41
C SER A 412 1.32 0.16 8.35
N PHE A 413 1.00 -0.65 9.36
CA PHE A 413 0.04 -0.28 10.40
C PHE A 413 0.50 0.97 11.15
N PHE A 414 1.71 0.94 11.70
CA PHE A 414 2.25 2.08 12.44
C PHE A 414 2.43 3.32 11.55
N ALA A 415 2.88 3.13 10.30
CA ALA A 415 3.06 4.23 9.35
C ALA A 415 1.75 4.96 9.04
N ASN A 416 0.65 4.24 8.84
CA ASN A 416 -0.65 4.86 8.59
C ASN A 416 -1.20 5.59 9.81
N ILE A 417 -1.02 5.03 11.02
CA ILE A 417 -1.40 5.72 12.27
C ILE A 417 -0.58 7.00 12.43
N VAL A 418 0.75 6.92 12.33
CA VAL A 418 1.64 8.09 12.42
C VAL A 418 1.33 9.10 11.31
N GLY A 419 1.09 8.62 10.08
CA GLY A 419 0.72 9.44 8.92
C GLY A 419 -0.59 10.21 9.15
N GLY A 420 -1.59 9.57 9.74
CA GLY A 420 -2.85 10.21 10.12
C GLY A 420 -2.66 11.31 11.16
N TYR A 421 -1.84 11.06 12.19
CA TYR A 421 -1.49 12.10 13.16
C TYR A 421 -0.75 13.26 12.52
N ILE A 422 0.25 13.00 11.65
CA ILE A 422 0.98 14.07 10.95
C ILE A 422 0.00 14.88 10.09
N ALA A 423 -0.86 14.23 9.32
CA ALA A 423 -1.86 14.88 8.48
C ALA A 423 -2.82 15.77 9.30
N SER A 424 -3.19 15.34 10.51
CA SER A 424 -4.12 16.07 11.36
C SER A 424 -3.58 17.44 11.83
N TYR A 425 -2.28 17.68 11.73
CA TYR A 425 -1.70 18.99 12.04
C TYR A 425 -1.82 20.00 10.90
N VAL A 426 -2.23 19.57 9.69
CA VAL A 426 -2.40 20.49 8.54
C VAL A 426 -3.40 21.60 8.84
N GLU A 427 -4.48 21.30 9.55
CA GLU A 427 -5.48 22.27 9.94
C GLU A 427 -4.94 23.36 10.90
N THR A 428 -4.05 22.98 11.83
CA THR A 428 -3.55 23.89 12.88
C THR A 428 -2.28 24.63 12.50
N MET A 429 -1.42 24.00 11.68
CA MET A 429 -0.11 24.54 11.31
C MET A 429 -0.03 25.02 9.85
N GLY A 430 -1.01 24.66 9.04
CA GLY A 430 -1.00 24.85 7.59
C GLY A 430 -0.19 23.76 6.87
N ALA A 431 -0.62 23.46 5.64
CA ALA A 431 -0.02 22.39 4.83
C ALA A 431 1.49 22.62 4.56
N GLY A 432 1.90 23.88 4.33
CA GLY A 432 3.30 24.23 4.06
C GLY A 432 4.24 23.85 5.18
N GLU A 433 3.86 24.13 6.44
CA GLU A 433 4.67 23.78 7.60
C GLU A 433 4.74 22.25 7.78
N VAL A 434 3.62 21.54 7.65
CA VAL A 434 3.60 20.09 7.74
C VAL A 434 4.52 19.47 6.67
N PHE A 435 4.45 19.94 5.42
CA PHE A 435 5.33 19.46 4.33
C PHE A 435 6.81 19.75 4.63
N LYS A 436 7.16 20.90 5.21
CA LYS A 436 8.54 21.21 5.63
C LYS A 436 9.02 20.25 6.73
N TYR A 437 8.20 19.98 7.74
CA TYR A 437 8.57 19.03 8.80
C TYR A 437 8.75 17.62 8.26
N ILE A 438 7.87 17.15 7.37
CA ILE A 438 8.03 15.84 6.74
C ILE A 438 9.31 15.82 5.91
N ALA A 439 9.51 16.79 5.02
CA ALA A 439 10.70 16.88 4.17
C ALA A 439 12.00 16.85 4.98
N GLY A 440 12.09 17.69 6.03
CA GLY A 440 13.26 17.77 6.91
C GLY A 440 13.48 16.47 7.68
N PHE A 441 12.44 15.99 8.37
CA PHE A 441 12.53 14.81 9.22
C PHE A 441 12.91 13.55 8.43
N VAL A 442 12.23 13.28 7.31
CA VAL A 442 12.50 12.06 6.52
C VAL A 442 13.89 12.13 5.88
N SER A 443 14.32 13.32 5.42
CA SER A 443 15.68 13.51 4.88
C SER A 443 16.76 13.31 5.95
N VAL A 444 16.57 13.85 7.16
CA VAL A 444 17.48 13.62 8.28
C VAL A 444 17.55 12.15 8.65
N CYS A 445 16.42 11.45 8.72
CA CYS A 445 16.39 10.00 8.92
C CYS A 445 17.16 9.26 7.81
N GLY A 446 17.00 9.66 6.54
CA GLY A 446 17.72 9.08 5.42
C GLY A 446 19.24 9.26 5.54
N VAL A 447 19.69 10.47 5.86
CA VAL A 447 21.12 10.77 6.14
C VAL A 447 21.65 9.94 7.31
N LEU A 448 20.90 9.90 8.41
CA LEU A 448 21.26 9.10 9.59
C LEU A 448 21.44 7.64 9.25
N LEU A 449 20.52 7.06 8.45
CA LEU A 449 20.60 5.66 8.03
C LEU A 449 21.83 5.39 7.17
N ILE A 450 22.21 6.33 6.29
CA ILE A 450 23.45 6.25 5.49
C ILE A 450 24.68 6.33 6.40
N LEU A 451 24.71 7.23 7.39
CA LEU A 451 25.81 7.34 8.34
C LEU A 451 25.97 6.08 9.20
N LEU A 452 24.86 5.48 9.60
CA LEU A 452 24.83 4.22 10.37
C LEU A 452 25.17 2.99 9.53
N ASN A 453 25.33 3.12 8.20
CA ASN A 453 25.55 2.00 7.29
C ASN A 453 26.64 1.03 7.76
N ARG A 454 27.81 1.53 8.18
CA ARG A 454 28.93 0.67 8.63
C ARG A 454 28.60 -0.13 9.88
N VAL A 455 27.87 0.48 10.82
CA VAL A 455 27.44 -0.17 12.07
C VAL A 455 26.39 -1.25 11.75
N ILE A 456 25.40 -0.91 10.95
CA ILE A 456 24.33 -1.85 10.54
C ILE A 456 24.92 -3.05 9.78
N LEU A 457 25.80 -2.83 8.81
CA LEU A 457 26.45 -3.92 8.07
C LEU A 457 27.26 -4.87 8.98
N LYS A 458 27.94 -4.32 10.01
CA LYS A 458 28.66 -5.15 10.98
C LYS A 458 27.69 -6.06 11.75
N LEU A 459 26.52 -5.54 12.14
CA LEU A 459 25.48 -6.30 12.84
C LEU A 459 24.71 -7.28 11.92
N MET A 460 24.82 -7.13 10.59
CA MET A 460 24.17 -8.01 9.61
C MET A 460 24.98 -9.31 9.35
N HIS A 461 26.19 -9.43 9.87
CA HIS A 461 27.04 -10.63 9.79
C HIS A 461 27.09 -11.23 8.38
N GLY A 462 27.60 -10.45 7.40
CA GLY A 462 27.85 -10.88 6.02
C GLY A 462 26.63 -10.80 5.08
N VAL A 463 25.46 -10.41 5.55
CA VAL A 463 24.32 -10.10 4.68
C VAL A 463 24.48 -8.66 4.15
N LYS A 464 24.27 -8.45 2.83
CA LYS A 464 24.41 -7.14 2.17
C LYS A 464 23.11 -6.69 1.54
#